data_109aaf90808db94f35c83733d30bfed1
#
_entry.id   109aaf90808db94f35c83733d30bfed1
#
_cell.length_a   1.000
_cell.length_b   1.000
_cell.length_c   1.000
_cell.angle_alpha   90.00
_cell.angle_beta   90.00
_cell.angle_gamma   90.00
#
_symmetry.space_group_name_H-M   'P 1'
#
loop_
_entity.id
_entity.type
_entity.pdbx_description
1 polymer ?
#
loop_
_entity_poly.entity_id
_entity_poly.type
_entity_poly.pdbx_seq_one_letter_code
_entity_poly.pdbx_strand_id
1 'polypeptide(L)'
;MRYYLIAGEASGDMHGANLIKGILQHDPTAEFRFWGGDKMQAVCGNTPVKHIKDLAFMGFLEVVKHLPTILGNISFCKADILQYKPDAVILIDYPGFNFRLFEFLKQHQLKLIYYISPQLWAWKKNRVFKVKAFVDRLYVIFPFEVDFYKNYGVEAHYFGHPLLDEIHPKDYTKHEAPQAVQPTIALLPGSRKQEISYLLPEYMKVAKRFPNYTFQVAALRGNGTEFYNAFDKPTNVEVVYDKTYAVLENATAAIVTSGTATLETALLNVPEMICYKGSWISYQIAKRLVKGIRFIGIVNLIMDREVVKEFIQ
;
A
#
# COMPACT_ATOMS: atom_id res chain seq x y z
N MET A 1 18.02 -5.30 21.26
CA MET A 1 17.78 -3.85 21.05
C MET A 1 16.29 -3.53 21.24
N ARG A 2 15.97 -2.25 21.55
CA ARG A 2 14.57 -1.77 21.72
C ARG A 2 14.16 -0.94 20.50
N TYR A 3 13.11 -1.36 19.83
CA TYR A 3 12.61 -0.71 18.62
C TYR A 3 11.22 -0.10 18.85
N TYR A 4 11.00 1.09 18.30
CA TYR A 4 9.67 1.72 18.28
C TYR A 4 9.21 1.83 16.82
N LEU A 5 8.14 1.13 16.44
CA LEU A 5 7.65 1.10 15.06
C LEU A 5 6.35 1.88 14.92
N ILE A 6 6.18 2.59 13.79
CA ILE A 6 4.94 3.32 13.50
C ILE A 6 4.45 2.98 12.11
N ALA A 7 3.35 2.25 12.05
CA ALA A 7 2.55 1.98 10.87
C ALA A 7 1.14 2.56 11.06
N GLY A 8 0.60 3.22 10.05
CA GLY A 8 -0.72 3.88 10.14
C GLY A 8 -1.82 3.22 9.32
N GLU A 9 -1.50 2.21 8.49
CA GLU A 9 -2.41 1.55 7.57
C GLU A 9 -2.17 0.04 7.53
N ALA A 10 -3.13 -0.71 6.97
CA ALA A 10 -3.07 -2.17 6.90
C ALA A 10 -1.84 -2.70 6.12
N SER A 11 -1.42 -2.02 5.06
CA SER A 11 -0.19 -2.35 4.34
C SER A 11 1.05 -2.15 5.20
N GLY A 12 1.10 -1.04 5.95
CA GLY A 12 2.18 -0.75 6.90
C GLY A 12 2.25 -1.78 8.03
N ASP A 13 1.11 -2.24 8.55
CA ASP A 13 1.03 -3.32 9.54
C ASP A 13 1.60 -4.64 9.00
N MET A 14 1.24 -5.00 7.77
CA MET A 14 1.76 -6.18 7.09
C MET A 14 3.28 -6.12 6.92
N HIS A 15 3.78 -5.03 6.38
CA HIS A 15 5.22 -4.83 6.16
C HIS A 15 5.99 -4.70 7.49
N GLY A 16 5.38 -4.07 8.50
CA GLY A 16 5.93 -4.01 9.85
C GLY A 16 6.06 -5.39 10.50
N ALA A 17 5.07 -6.25 10.33
CA ALA A 17 5.11 -7.62 10.81
C ALA A 17 6.26 -8.41 10.18
N ASN A 18 6.46 -8.30 8.86
CA ASN A 18 7.57 -8.98 8.18
C ASN A 18 8.93 -8.42 8.59
N LEU A 19 9.04 -7.09 8.73
CA LEU A 19 10.25 -6.45 9.25
C LEU A 19 10.60 -6.96 10.66
N ILE A 20 9.62 -7.08 11.56
CA ILE A 20 9.81 -7.61 12.92
C ILE A 20 10.31 -9.07 12.87
N LYS A 21 9.70 -9.91 12.02
CA LYS A 21 10.18 -11.29 11.82
C LYS A 21 11.65 -11.32 11.41
N GLY A 22 12.03 -10.46 10.44
CA GLY A 22 13.42 -10.35 9.99
C GLY A 22 14.37 -9.87 11.09
N ILE A 23 13.96 -8.89 11.91
CA ILE A 23 14.77 -8.42 13.05
C ILE A 23 14.97 -9.54 14.06
N LEU A 24 13.92 -10.29 14.41
CA LEU A 24 13.98 -11.38 15.38
C LEU A 24 14.88 -12.52 14.93
N GLN A 25 15.09 -12.73 13.64
CA GLN A 25 16.05 -13.71 13.12
C GLN A 25 17.51 -13.33 13.44
N HIS A 26 17.80 -12.02 13.55
CA HIS A 26 19.15 -11.50 13.80
C HIS A 26 19.35 -11.02 15.24
N ASP A 27 18.30 -10.59 15.91
CA ASP A 27 18.26 -10.19 17.32
C ASP A 27 17.05 -10.82 18.02
N PRO A 28 17.18 -12.12 18.46
CA PRO A 28 16.08 -12.84 19.13
C PRO A 28 15.64 -12.18 20.45
N THR A 29 16.45 -11.28 21.00
CA THR A 29 16.15 -10.53 22.23
C THR A 29 15.59 -9.14 21.96
N ALA A 30 15.30 -8.79 20.70
CA ALA A 30 14.73 -7.52 20.36
C ALA A 30 13.37 -7.27 21.02
N GLU A 31 13.20 -6.10 21.60
CA GLU A 31 11.95 -5.65 22.19
C GLU A 31 11.28 -4.65 21.26
N PHE A 32 9.95 -4.79 21.09
CA PHE A 32 9.18 -3.95 20.19
C PHE A 32 8.07 -3.24 20.95
N ARG A 33 7.92 -1.94 20.68
CA ARG A 33 6.74 -1.14 20.99
C ARG A 33 6.26 -0.50 19.71
N PHE A 34 4.96 -0.55 19.41
CA PHE A 34 4.53 -0.18 18.07
C PHE A 34 3.11 0.40 18.00
N TRP A 35 2.89 1.19 16.97
CA TRP A 35 1.61 1.55 16.40
C TRP A 35 1.42 0.67 15.17
N GLY A 36 0.33 -0.09 15.10
CA GLY A 36 0.14 -1.10 14.05
C GLY A 36 -1.20 -1.79 14.22
N GLY A 37 -1.30 -2.98 13.70
CA GLY A 37 -2.51 -3.79 13.73
C GLY A 37 -2.29 -5.23 14.18
N ASP A 38 -3.25 -6.06 13.80
CA ASP A 38 -3.32 -7.47 14.21
C ASP A 38 -2.11 -8.31 13.71
N LYS A 39 -1.51 -7.94 12.56
CA LYS A 39 -0.36 -8.68 12.00
C LYS A 39 0.93 -8.44 12.80
N MET A 40 1.25 -7.19 13.13
CA MET A 40 2.40 -6.90 13.99
C MET A 40 2.18 -7.48 15.39
N GLN A 41 0.97 -7.39 15.93
CA GLN A 41 0.62 -8.01 17.22
C GLN A 41 0.86 -9.51 17.23
N ALA A 42 0.45 -10.22 16.19
CA ALA A 42 0.63 -11.68 16.08
C ALA A 42 2.12 -12.10 16.09
N VAL A 43 3.01 -11.26 15.56
CA VAL A 43 4.46 -11.54 15.53
C VAL A 43 5.15 -11.14 16.83
N CYS A 44 4.81 -9.98 17.41
CA CYS A 44 5.45 -9.46 18.61
C CYS A 44 4.94 -10.12 19.90
N GLY A 45 3.69 -10.61 19.92
CA GLY A 45 3.00 -11.01 21.14
C GLY A 45 2.52 -9.85 22.03
N ASN A 46 2.86 -8.60 21.68
CA ASN A 46 2.49 -7.38 22.40
C ASN A 46 1.31 -6.67 21.73
N THR A 47 0.45 -6.04 22.53
CA THR A 47 -0.63 -5.21 21.99
C THR A 47 -0.09 -3.89 21.43
N PRO A 48 -0.64 -3.37 20.30
CA PRO A 48 -0.24 -2.09 19.77
C PRO A 48 -0.59 -0.96 20.75
N VAL A 49 0.29 0.04 20.84
CA VAL A 49 0.04 1.29 21.61
C VAL A 49 -1.18 2.04 21.05
N LYS A 50 -1.29 2.04 19.72
CA LYS A 50 -2.45 2.51 18.96
C LYS A 50 -2.71 1.53 17.81
N HIS A 51 -3.95 1.09 17.71
CA HIS A 51 -4.35 0.21 16.63
C HIS A 51 -4.67 1.02 15.35
N ILE A 52 -4.31 0.49 14.18
CA ILE A 52 -4.55 1.14 12.87
C ILE A 52 -6.03 1.47 12.64
N LYS A 53 -6.96 0.69 13.20
CA LYS A 53 -8.40 0.96 13.15
C LYS A 53 -8.77 2.33 13.75
N ASP A 54 -7.99 2.80 14.75
CA ASP A 54 -8.20 4.07 15.44
C ASP A 54 -7.49 5.24 14.72
N LEU A 55 -6.69 4.94 13.67
CA LEU A 55 -5.88 5.90 12.91
C LEU A 55 -6.44 6.19 11.52
N ALA A 56 -7.44 5.45 11.08
CA ALA A 56 -8.01 5.49 9.74
C ALA A 56 -8.89 6.73 9.51
N PHE A 57 -8.28 7.92 9.49
CA PHE A 57 -8.94 9.16 9.05
C PHE A 57 -8.66 9.35 7.56
N MET A 58 -9.63 9.03 6.70
CA MET A 58 -9.46 9.10 5.25
C MET A 58 -10.32 10.20 4.64
N GLY A 59 -9.68 11.03 3.80
CA GLY A 59 -10.32 12.13 3.10
C GLY A 59 -10.00 13.50 3.69
N PHE A 60 -9.92 14.52 2.80
CA PHE A 60 -9.53 15.88 3.21
C PHE A 60 -10.46 16.46 4.30
N LEU A 61 -11.77 16.26 4.17
CA LEU A 61 -12.77 16.74 5.13
C LEU A 61 -12.67 16.02 6.47
N GLU A 62 -12.41 14.70 6.46
CA GLU A 62 -12.23 13.91 7.69
C GLU A 62 -10.95 14.31 8.43
N VAL A 63 -9.85 14.52 7.70
CA VAL A 63 -8.59 15.00 8.28
C VAL A 63 -8.77 16.36 8.94
N VAL A 64 -9.50 17.29 8.33
CA VAL A 64 -9.79 18.62 8.92
C VAL A 64 -10.65 18.48 10.18
N LYS A 65 -11.68 17.65 10.14
CA LYS A 65 -12.59 17.41 11.27
C LYS A 65 -11.88 16.78 12.48
N HIS A 66 -10.91 15.89 12.22
CA HIS A 66 -10.15 15.17 13.25
C HIS A 66 -8.77 15.75 13.54
N LEU A 67 -8.49 16.97 13.10
CA LEU A 67 -7.20 17.62 13.35
C LEU A 67 -6.78 17.67 14.83
N PRO A 68 -7.66 17.97 15.81
CA PRO A 68 -7.30 17.91 17.24
C PRO A 68 -6.87 16.50 17.68
N THR A 69 -7.57 15.46 17.22
CA THR A 69 -7.23 14.05 17.51
C THR A 69 -5.85 13.69 16.93
N ILE A 70 -5.56 14.12 15.71
CA ILE A 70 -4.26 13.88 15.06
C ILE A 70 -3.13 14.57 15.85
N LEU A 71 -3.34 15.82 16.29
CA LEU A 71 -2.36 16.55 17.09
C LEU A 71 -2.18 15.91 18.48
N GLY A 72 -3.26 15.48 19.12
CA GLY A 72 -3.22 14.72 20.36
C GLY A 72 -2.45 13.40 20.21
N ASN A 73 -2.67 12.67 19.13
CA ASN A 73 -1.94 11.44 18.82
C ASN A 73 -0.43 11.70 18.62
N ILE A 74 -0.04 12.81 18.00
CA ILE A 74 1.37 13.18 17.84
C ILE A 74 2.01 13.46 19.20
N SER A 75 1.35 14.25 20.06
CA SER A 75 1.85 14.56 21.38
C SER A 75 1.95 13.30 22.25
N PHE A 76 0.96 12.43 22.21
CA PHE A 76 0.96 11.15 22.90
C PHE A 76 2.11 10.25 22.39
N CYS A 77 2.29 10.13 21.07
CA CYS A 77 3.36 9.35 20.47
C CYS A 77 4.76 9.82 20.92
N LYS A 78 4.99 11.14 20.95
CA LYS A 78 6.24 11.74 21.42
C LYS A 78 6.51 11.39 22.89
N ALA A 79 5.53 11.52 23.76
CA ALA A 79 5.66 11.19 25.18
C ALA A 79 5.96 9.69 25.36
N ASP A 80 5.25 8.83 24.64
CA ASP A 80 5.39 7.39 24.71
C ASP A 80 6.77 6.90 24.21
N ILE A 81 7.30 7.51 23.15
CA ILE A 81 8.68 7.25 22.66
C ILE A 81 9.71 7.58 23.75
N LEU A 82 9.58 8.74 24.41
CA LEU A 82 10.51 9.15 25.46
C LEU A 82 10.43 8.22 26.69
N GLN A 83 9.24 7.78 27.04
CA GLN A 83 9.04 6.84 28.14
C GLN A 83 9.63 5.47 27.83
N TYR A 84 9.45 5.00 26.61
CA TYR A 84 9.95 3.69 26.18
C TYR A 84 11.47 3.66 25.98
N LYS A 85 12.09 4.81 25.61
CA LYS A 85 13.53 4.96 25.37
C LYS A 85 14.07 3.93 24.35
N PRO A 86 13.59 3.94 23.10
CA PRO A 86 14.06 3.00 22.07
C PRO A 86 15.49 3.33 21.62
N ASP A 87 16.21 2.30 21.17
CA ASP A 87 17.50 2.44 20.48
C ASP A 87 17.32 2.98 19.04
N ALA A 88 16.19 2.66 18.42
CA ALA A 88 15.82 3.16 17.10
C ALA A 88 14.29 3.30 16.95
N VAL A 89 13.89 4.33 16.19
CA VAL A 89 12.50 4.54 15.75
C VAL A 89 12.40 4.23 14.27
N ILE A 90 11.49 3.32 13.91
CA ILE A 90 11.25 2.89 12.53
C ILE A 90 9.89 3.41 12.09
N LEU A 91 9.90 4.32 11.13
CA LEU A 91 8.69 4.88 10.53
C LEU A 91 8.37 4.13 9.24
N ILE A 92 7.15 3.60 9.14
CA ILE A 92 6.72 2.79 7.99
C ILE A 92 5.67 3.58 7.22
N ASP A 93 6.00 4.02 5.98
CA ASP A 93 5.11 4.83 5.15
C ASP A 93 4.43 5.97 5.95
N TYR A 94 3.12 6.13 5.90
CA TYR A 94 2.28 7.04 6.71
C TYR A 94 2.83 8.48 6.80
N PRO A 95 3.14 9.14 5.67
CA PRO A 95 3.91 10.38 5.65
C PRO A 95 3.20 11.56 6.33
N GLY A 96 1.87 11.58 6.34
CA GLY A 96 1.08 12.64 6.97
C GLY A 96 1.34 12.79 8.45
N PHE A 97 1.59 11.70 9.14
CA PHE A 97 1.92 11.63 10.56
C PHE A 97 3.44 11.63 10.78
N ASN A 98 4.14 10.75 10.11
CA ASN A 98 5.55 10.45 10.36
C ASN A 98 6.48 11.66 10.17
N PHE A 99 6.26 12.52 9.17
CA PHE A 99 7.06 13.74 8.98
C PHE A 99 6.98 14.74 10.15
N ARG A 100 5.96 14.65 10.99
CA ARG A 100 5.79 15.53 12.17
C ARG A 100 6.60 15.09 13.38
N LEU A 101 7.20 13.90 13.32
CA LEU A 101 8.09 13.36 14.35
C LEU A 101 9.57 13.65 14.09
N PHE A 102 9.97 13.99 12.86
CA PHE A 102 11.37 14.10 12.44
C PHE A 102 12.20 15.03 13.31
N GLU A 103 11.76 16.27 13.47
CA GLU A 103 12.48 17.29 14.26
C GLU A 103 12.58 16.88 15.73
N PHE A 104 11.49 16.32 16.29
CA PHE A 104 11.47 15.81 17.65
C PHE A 104 12.46 14.66 17.87
N LEU A 105 12.50 13.68 16.98
CA LEU A 105 13.41 12.55 17.08
C LEU A 105 14.87 13.01 17.01
N LYS A 106 15.18 13.95 16.13
CA LYS A 106 16.52 14.54 16.02
C LYS A 106 16.94 15.32 17.26
N GLN A 107 16.03 16.13 17.82
CA GLN A 107 16.30 16.90 19.06
C GLN A 107 16.62 15.98 20.26
N HIS A 108 16.02 14.80 20.28
CA HIS A 108 16.26 13.78 21.33
C HIS A 108 17.33 12.76 20.96
N GLN A 109 18.09 12.99 19.87
CA GLN A 109 19.18 12.15 19.39
C GLN A 109 18.77 10.67 19.17
N LEU A 110 17.50 10.44 18.84
CA LEU A 110 16.96 9.12 18.55
C LEU A 110 17.24 8.76 17.09
N LYS A 111 17.75 7.54 16.86
CA LYS A 111 18.04 7.03 15.53
C LYS A 111 16.74 6.85 14.75
N LEU A 112 16.64 7.54 13.61
CA LEU A 112 15.46 7.52 12.74
C LEU A 112 15.72 6.68 11.50
N ILE A 113 14.95 5.60 11.37
CA ILE A 113 14.91 4.74 10.18
C ILE A 113 13.58 4.97 9.49
N TYR A 114 13.60 5.26 8.18
CA TYR A 114 12.38 5.33 7.40
C TYR A 114 12.32 4.14 6.44
N TYR A 115 11.39 3.25 6.70
CA TYR A 115 11.11 2.06 5.90
C TYR A 115 9.84 2.29 5.08
N ILE A 116 9.90 2.01 3.78
CA ILE A 116 8.89 2.35 2.78
C ILE A 116 8.73 3.88 2.70
N SER A 117 9.69 4.47 2.01
CA SER A 117 9.69 5.92 1.74
C SER A 117 8.40 6.37 1.06
N PRO A 118 7.85 7.52 1.44
CA PRO A 118 6.75 8.10 0.68
C PRO A 118 7.18 8.45 -0.74
N GLN A 119 6.27 8.33 -1.69
CA GLN A 119 6.52 8.54 -3.12
C GLN A 119 6.76 10.03 -3.46
N LEU A 120 7.87 10.60 -2.93
CA LEU A 120 8.22 12.01 -3.12
C LEU A 120 8.62 12.33 -4.57
N TRP A 121 9.01 11.33 -5.35
CA TRP A 121 9.27 11.44 -6.77
C TRP A 121 8.01 11.83 -7.57
N ALA A 122 6.84 11.40 -7.10
CA ALA A 122 5.55 11.66 -7.73
C ALA A 122 5.02 13.07 -7.37
N TRP A 123 5.13 13.46 -6.10
CA TRP A 123 4.58 14.73 -5.61
C TRP A 123 5.31 15.21 -4.35
N LYS A 124 5.26 16.51 -4.08
CA LYS A 124 5.93 17.14 -2.91
C LYS A 124 7.43 16.85 -2.83
N LYS A 125 8.13 16.92 -3.96
CA LYS A 125 9.59 16.67 -4.07
C LYS A 125 10.44 17.46 -3.04
N ASN A 126 10.00 18.65 -2.65
CA ASN A 126 10.68 19.46 -1.64
C ASN A 126 10.76 18.79 -0.25
N ARG A 127 9.94 17.79 0.05
CA ARG A 127 10.06 17.00 1.30
C ARG A 127 11.32 16.16 1.38
N VAL A 128 12.00 15.92 0.26
CA VAL A 128 13.31 15.24 0.23
C VAL A 128 14.34 15.95 1.12
N PHE A 129 14.28 17.28 1.21
CA PHE A 129 15.20 18.03 2.10
C PHE A 129 14.95 17.73 3.58
N LYS A 130 13.71 17.44 3.99
CA LYS A 130 13.43 16.96 5.35
C LYS A 130 13.97 15.54 5.57
N VAL A 131 13.81 14.66 4.59
CA VAL A 131 14.41 13.32 4.67
C VAL A 131 15.93 13.44 4.82
N LYS A 132 16.58 14.26 3.99
CA LYS A 132 18.02 14.50 4.05
C LYS A 132 18.51 15.03 5.42
N ALA A 133 17.72 15.90 6.05
CA ALA A 133 18.12 16.55 7.31
C ALA A 133 17.93 15.66 8.55
N PHE A 134 16.97 14.73 8.51
CA PHE A 134 16.49 14.08 9.72
C PHE A 134 16.57 12.56 9.71
N VAL A 135 16.58 11.90 8.54
CA VAL A 135 16.54 10.43 8.44
C VAL A 135 17.97 9.87 8.42
N ASP A 136 18.28 8.96 9.34
CA ASP A 136 19.61 8.33 9.43
C ASP A 136 19.75 7.14 8.46
N ARG A 137 18.65 6.42 8.19
CA ARG A 137 18.60 5.32 7.21
C ARG A 137 17.27 5.34 6.47
N LEU A 138 17.36 5.32 5.15
CA LEU A 138 16.21 5.34 4.25
C LEU A 138 16.13 4.06 3.44
N TYR A 139 15.01 3.35 3.56
CA TYR A 139 14.73 2.15 2.77
C TYR A 139 13.57 2.44 1.81
N VAL A 140 13.83 2.19 0.53
CA VAL A 140 12.88 2.42 -0.56
C VAL A 140 12.40 1.10 -1.14
N ILE A 141 11.25 1.13 -1.80
CA ILE A 141 10.60 -0.09 -2.33
C ILE A 141 10.66 -0.17 -3.87
N PHE A 142 11.04 0.90 -4.54
CA PHE A 142 11.24 0.89 -5.98
C PHE A 142 12.71 1.15 -6.34
N PRO A 143 13.29 0.43 -7.32
CA PRO A 143 14.69 0.58 -7.68
C PRO A 143 15.04 2.00 -8.16
N PHE A 144 14.15 2.66 -8.89
CA PHE A 144 14.37 4.02 -9.39
C PHE A 144 14.36 5.10 -8.28
N GLU A 145 13.84 4.80 -7.10
CA GLU A 145 13.88 5.73 -5.97
C GLU A 145 15.32 5.95 -5.46
N VAL A 146 16.20 4.97 -5.62
CA VAL A 146 17.62 5.11 -5.26
C VAL A 146 18.25 6.28 -6.03
N ASP A 147 18.08 6.30 -7.34
CA ASP A 147 18.60 7.37 -8.19
C ASP A 147 17.89 8.71 -7.92
N PHE A 148 16.58 8.66 -7.69
CA PHE A 148 15.83 9.84 -7.30
C PHE A 148 16.42 10.49 -6.03
N TYR A 149 16.63 9.75 -4.95
CA TYR A 149 17.19 10.28 -3.71
C TYR A 149 18.66 10.69 -3.84
N LYS A 150 19.44 9.93 -4.61
CA LYS A 150 20.84 10.26 -4.91
C LYS A 150 20.98 11.62 -5.57
N ASN A 151 20.08 12.03 -6.45
CA ASN A 151 20.07 13.34 -7.10
C ASN A 151 19.92 14.52 -6.09
N TYR A 152 19.44 14.24 -4.90
CA TYR A 152 19.35 15.22 -3.79
C TYR A 152 20.43 15.03 -2.73
N GLY A 153 21.37 14.09 -2.95
CA GLY A 153 22.43 13.76 -2.00
C GLY A 153 21.90 13.07 -0.74
N VAL A 154 20.90 12.20 -0.91
CA VAL A 154 20.37 11.30 0.12
C VAL A 154 20.73 9.87 -0.25
N GLU A 155 21.34 9.14 0.68
CA GLU A 155 21.58 7.71 0.53
C GLU A 155 20.30 6.95 0.81
N ALA A 156 19.83 6.17 -0.17
CA ALA A 156 18.66 5.32 -0.06
C ALA A 156 19.04 3.87 -0.40
N HIS A 157 18.50 2.92 0.36
CA HIS A 157 18.78 1.51 0.20
C HIS A 157 17.56 0.79 -0.37
N TYR A 158 17.78 -0.03 -1.41
CA TYR A 158 16.76 -0.88 -2.01
C TYR A 158 17.18 -2.35 -1.88
N PHE A 159 16.35 -3.16 -1.24
CA PHE A 159 16.57 -4.60 -1.03
C PHE A 159 15.45 -5.47 -1.61
N GLY A 160 14.70 -4.94 -2.55
CA GLY A 160 13.53 -5.58 -3.13
C GLY A 160 12.22 -4.97 -2.63
N HIS A 161 11.12 -5.38 -3.25
CA HIS A 161 9.80 -4.93 -2.85
C HIS A 161 9.24 -5.83 -1.74
N PRO A 162 8.69 -5.29 -0.64
CA PRO A 162 8.24 -6.10 0.50
C PRO A 162 7.06 -7.03 0.22
N LEU A 163 6.38 -6.88 -0.92
CA LEU A 163 5.39 -7.87 -1.38
C LEU A 163 6.01 -9.23 -1.69
N LEU A 164 7.33 -9.30 -1.96
CA LEU A 164 8.03 -10.56 -2.18
C LEU A 164 8.08 -11.44 -0.92
N ASP A 165 7.89 -10.84 0.26
CA ASP A 165 7.79 -11.57 1.52
C ASP A 165 6.38 -12.16 1.75
N GLU A 166 5.36 -11.62 1.05
CA GLU A 166 3.97 -12.09 1.14
C GLU A 166 3.65 -13.15 0.06
N ILE A 167 4.23 -12.98 -1.13
CA ILE A 167 4.04 -13.86 -2.27
C ILE A 167 5.23 -14.80 -2.37
N HIS A 168 5.04 -16.08 -2.07
CA HIS A 168 6.12 -17.06 -2.04
C HIS A 168 6.69 -17.37 -3.44
N PRO A 169 8.01 -17.68 -3.57
CA PRO A 169 8.62 -18.00 -4.85
C PRO A 169 7.97 -19.13 -5.65
N LYS A 170 7.33 -20.10 -4.98
CA LYS A 170 6.53 -21.14 -5.66
C LYS A 170 5.34 -20.57 -6.44
N ASP A 171 4.87 -19.37 -6.05
CA ASP A 171 3.74 -18.70 -6.69
C ASP A 171 4.18 -17.96 -7.96
N TYR A 172 5.52 -17.83 -8.20
CA TYR A 172 6.10 -17.25 -9.42
C TYR A 172 6.27 -18.25 -10.56
N THR A 173 5.93 -19.52 -10.38
CA THR A 173 5.90 -20.49 -11.46
C THR A 173 4.89 -20.05 -12.50
N LYS A 174 5.17 -20.37 -13.78
CA LYS A 174 4.28 -19.99 -14.88
C LYS A 174 2.83 -20.26 -14.48
N HIS A 175 2.03 -19.20 -14.48
CA HIS A 175 0.61 -19.34 -14.36
C HIS A 175 0.10 -20.10 -15.58
N GLU A 176 -0.04 -21.41 -15.43
CA GLU A 176 -0.79 -22.19 -16.38
C GLU A 176 -2.25 -21.82 -16.15
N ALA A 177 -2.80 -21.03 -17.07
CA ALA A 177 -4.22 -20.66 -16.99
C ALA A 177 -5.04 -21.93 -16.75
N PRO A 178 -5.92 -21.93 -15.75
CA PRO A 178 -6.74 -23.12 -15.46
C PRO A 178 -7.42 -23.57 -16.74
N GLN A 179 -7.37 -24.88 -17.04
CA GLN A 179 -8.13 -25.48 -18.15
C GLN A 179 -9.62 -25.50 -17.80
N ALA A 180 -10.17 -24.37 -17.41
CA ALA A 180 -11.57 -24.23 -17.11
C ALA A 180 -12.39 -24.25 -18.40
N VAL A 181 -13.54 -24.84 -18.35
CA VAL A 181 -14.53 -24.86 -19.47
C VAL A 181 -14.91 -23.42 -19.89
N GLN A 182 -14.82 -22.47 -18.96
CA GLN A 182 -14.97 -21.04 -19.22
C GLN A 182 -13.80 -20.27 -18.56
N PRO A 183 -13.09 -19.40 -19.33
CA PRO A 183 -12.02 -18.60 -18.76
C PRO A 183 -12.56 -17.59 -17.74
N THR A 184 -11.85 -17.46 -16.63
CA THR A 184 -12.19 -16.56 -15.52
C THR A 184 -11.38 -15.27 -15.60
N ILE A 185 -12.04 -14.14 -15.47
CA ILE A 185 -11.41 -12.80 -15.42
C ILE A 185 -11.54 -12.26 -14.00
N ALA A 186 -10.41 -11.94 -13.39
CA ALA A 186 -10.37 -11.27 -12.09
C ALA A 186 -10.70 -9.78 -12.23
N LEU A 187 -11.55 -9.26 -11.37
CA LEU A 187 -11.91 -7.86 -11.30
C LEU A 187 -11.44 -7.30 -9.94
N LEU A 188 -10.44 -6.45 -9.96
CA LEU A 188 -9.90 -5.78 -8.77
C LEU A 188 -10.25 -4.28 -8.81
N PRO A 189 -11.44 -3.88 -8.31
CA PRO A 189 -11.94 -2.51 -8.46
C PRO A 189 -11.33 -1.51 -7.46
N GLY A 190 -10.39 -1.95 -6.63
CA GLY A 190 -9.73 -1.15 -5.61
C GLY A 190 -10.17 -1.51 -4.18
N SER A 191 -9.53 -0.87 -3.21
CA SER A 191 -9.81 -1.10 -1.78
C SER A 191 -10.75 -0.07 -1.16
N ARG A 192 -10.90 1.11 -1.76
CA ARG A 192 -11.70 2.22 -1.23
C ARG A 192 -13.07 2.26 -1.89
N LYS A 193 -14.13 2.48 -1.10
CA LYS A 193 -15.50 2.60 -1.60
C LYS A 193 -15.64 3.56 -2.76
N GLN A 194 -14.94 4.69 -2.73
CA GLN A 194 -14.97 5.68 -3.80
C GLN A 194 -14.39 5.14 -5.12
N GLU A 195 -13.25 4.47 -5.09
CA GLU A 195 -12.64 3.83 -6.27
C GLU A 195 -13.57 2.77 -6.85
N ILE A 196 -14.09 1.89 -5.99
CA ILE A 196 -15.02 0.83 -6.35
C ILE A 196 -16.28 1.41 -7.00
N SER A 197 -16.83 2.50 -6.45
CA SER A 197 -18.05 3.14 -7.00
C SER A 197 -17.85 3.69 -8.41
N TYR A 198 -16.62 4.07 -8.78
CA TYR A 198 -16.32 4.53 -10.15
C TYR A 198 -16.03 3.38 -11.12
N LEU A 199 -15.32 2.35 -10.68
CA LEU A 199 -14.79 1.30 -11.56
C LEU A 199 -15.71 0.09 -11.67
N LEU A 200 -16.29 -0.35 -10.56
CA LEU A 200 -17.12 -1.57 -10.57
C LEU A 200 -18.30 -1.51 -11.55
N PRO A 201 -19.03 -0.37 -11.70
CA PRO A 201 -20.07 -0.27 -12.75
C PRO A 201 -19.53 -0.45 -14.17
N GLU A 202 -18.32 0.04 -14.46
CA GLU A 202 -17.70 -0.13 -15.77
C GLU A 202 -17.30 -1.60 -15.99
N TYR A 203 -16.79 -2.27 -14.97
CA TYR A 203 -16.46 -3.69 -15.02
C TYR A 203 -17.71 -4.56 -15.22
N MET A 204 -18.86 -4.19 -14.62
CA MET A 204 -20.14 -4.88 -14.88
C MET A 204 -20.60 -4.72 -16.33
N LYS A 205 -20.37 -3.55 -16.95
CA LYS A 205 -20.67 -3.34 -18.38
C LYS A 205 -19.80 -4.24 -19.27
N VAL A 206 -18.53 -4.41 -18.91
CA VAL A 206 -17.62 -5.32 -19.62
C VAL A 206 -18.13 -6.76 -19.47
N ALA A 207 -18.44 -7.21 -18.27
CA ALA A 207 -18.93 -8.56 -18.02
C ALA A 207 -20.21 -8.88 -18.82
N LYS A 208 -21.14 -7.93 -18.95
CA LYS A 208 -22.35 -8.08 -19.79
C LYS A 208 -22.03 -8.33 -21.27
N ARG A 209 -20.92 -7.77 -21.78
CA ARG A 209 -20.51 -7.93 -23.19
C ARG A 209 -19.81 -9.25 -23.49
N PHE A 210 -19.35 -9.93 -22.45
CA PHE A 210 -18.59 -11.18 -22.55
C PHE A 210 -19.27 -12.32 -21.77
N PRO A 211 -20.46 -12.78 -22.19
CA PRO A 211 -21.23 -13.80 -21.44
C PRO A 211 -20.56 -15.16 -21.36
N ASN A 212 -19.62 -15.44 -22.26
CA ASN A 212 -18.86 -16.70 -22.30
C ASN A 212 -17.68 -16.73 -21.31
N TYR A 213 -17.48 -15.66 -20.53
CA TYR A 213 -16.45 -15.58 -19.50
C TYR A 213 -17.11 -15.52 -18.12
N THR A 214 -16.47 -16.11 -17.15
CA THR A 214 -16.79 -15.90 -15.74
C THR A 214 -15.97 -14.72 -15.21
N PHE A 215 -16.57 -13.88 -14.38
CA PHE A 215 -15.89 -12.76 -13.75
C PHE A 215 -15.94 -12.90 -12.23
N GLN A 216 -14.80 -12.72 -11.56
CA GLN A 216 -14.73 -12.75 -10.10
C GLN A 216 -14.26 -11.41 -9.55
N VAL A 217 -15.11 -10.74 -8.78
CA VAL A 217 -14.75 -9.48 -8.10
C VAL A 217 -14.04 -9.80 -6.80
N ALA A 218 -12.78 -9.39 -6.68
CA ALA A 218 -12.05 -9.43 -5.43
C ALA A 218 -12.56 -8.31 -4.51
N ALA A 219 -13.40 -8.65 -3.55
CA ALA A 219 -14.07 -7.73 -2.65
C ALA A 219 -13.48 -7.77 -1.24
N LEU A 220 -13.54 -6.64 -0.54
CA LEU A 220 -13.15 -6.53 0.86
C LEU A 220 -14.40 -6.52 1.75
N ARG A 221 -14.49 -7.46 2.69
CA ARG A 221 -15.60 -7.55 3.64
C ARG A 221 -15.73 -6.29 4.50
N GLY A 222 -14.62 -5.61 4.77
CA GLY A 222 -14.58 -4.34 5.49
C GLY A 222 -15.37 -3.19 4.83
N ASN A 223 -15.67 -3.28 3.53
CA ASN A 223 -16.54 -2.32 2.84
C ASN A 223 -18.04 -2.60 3.03
N GLY A 224 -18.41 -3.76 3.58
CA GLY A 224 -19.79 -4.22 3.75
C GLY A 224 -20.29 -5.00 2.53
N THR A 225 -21.01 -6.08 2.78
CA THR A 225 -21.59 -6.92 1.71
C THR A 225 -22.70 -6.21 0.96
N GLU A 226 -23.51 -5.39 1.65
CA GLU A 226 -24.58 -4.57 1.08
C GLU A 226 -24.05 -3.59 0.05
N PHE A 227 -22.84 -3.05 0.27
CA PHE A 227 -22.21 -2.12 -0.66
C PHE A 227 -21.97 -2.75 -2.04
N TYR A 228 -21.48 -4.00 -2.08
CA TYR A 228 -21.27 -4.70 -3.35
C TYR A 228 -22.58 -5.21 -3.96
N ASN A 229 -23.56 -5.57 -3.14
CA ASN A 229 -24.87 -6.03 -3.59
C ASN A 229 -25.71 -4.90 -4.21
N ALA A 230 -25.40 -3.65 -3.94
CA ALA A 230 -26.07 -2.49 -4.53
C ALA A 230 -25.76 -2.29 -6.03
N PHE A 231 -24.73 -2.96 -6.57
CA PHE A 231 -24.39 -2.88 -7.99
C PHE A 231 -25.20 -3.91 -8.81
N ASP A 232 -25.70 -3.47 -9.97
CA ASP A 232 -26.37 -4.34 -10.94
C ASP A 232 -25.38 -5.36 -11.51
N LYS A 233 -25.46 -6.58 -10.99
CA LYS A 233 -24.52 -7.66 -11.24
C LYS A 233 -25.05 -8.63 -12.30
N PRO A 234 -24.35 -8.82 -13.44
CA PRO A 234 -24.66 -9.85 -14.42
C PRO A 234 -24.54 -11.26 -13.83
N THR A 235 -25.25 -12.24 -14.43
CA THR A 235 -25.28 -13.63 -13.95
C THR A 235 -23.91 -14.33 -14.00
N ASN A 236 -23.02 -13.88 -14.88
CA ASN A 236 -21.65 -14.40 -15.03
C ASN A 236 -20.63 -13.70 -14.12
N VAL A 237 -21.08 -12.92 -13.11
CA VAL A 237 -20.21 -12.23 -12.13
C VAL A 237 -20.43 -12.79 -10.73
N GLU A 238 -19.37 -13.18 -10.08
CA GLU A 238 -19.32 -13.60 -8.68
C GLU A 238 -18.55 -12.57 -7.84
N VAL A 239 -18.97 -12.36 -6.58
CA VAL A 239 -18.23 -11.50 -5.62
C VAL A 239 -17.57 -12.39 -4.57
N VAL A 240 -16.24 -12.36 -4.51
CA VAL A 240 -15.42 -13.19 -3.63
C VAL A 240 -14.78 -12.30 -2.58
N TYR A 241 -15.06 -12.55 -1.30
CA TYR A 241 -14.62 -11.68 -0.20
C TYR A 241 -13.32 -12.16 0.43
N ASP A 242 -12.38 -11.21 0.63
CA ASP A 242 -11.11 -11.37 1.37
C ASP A 242 -10.20 -12.51 0.85
N LYS A 243 -10.31 -12.84 -0.44
CA LYS A 243 -9.54 -13.91 -1.10
C LYS A 243 -8.91 -13.44 -2.42
N THR A 244 -8.30 -12.26 -2.42
CA THR A 244 -7.76 -11.64 -3.64
C THR A 244 -6.77 -12.56 -4.37
N TYR A 245 -5.85 -13.21 -3.65
CA TYR A 245 -4.87 -14.11 -4.27
C TYR A 245 -5.53 -15.35 -4.86
N ALA A 246 -6.49 -15.96 -4.18
CA ALA A 246 -7.23 -17.09 -4.73
C ALA A 246 -8.04 -16.72 -6.00
N VAL A 247 -8.57 -15.49 -6.06
CA VAL A 247 -9.22 -14.96 -7.27
C VAL A 247 -8.21 -14.81 -8.40
N LEU A 248 -7.01 -14.29 -8.13
CA LEU A 248 -5.95 -14.13 -9.12
C LEU A 248 -5.39 -15.47 -9.58
N GLU A 249 -5.13 -16.41 -8.68
CA GLU A 249 -4.64 -17.76 -9.00
C GLU A 249 -5.57 -18.54 -9.94
N ASN A 250 -6.87 -18.28 -9.85
CA ASN A 250 -7.87 -18.92 -10.72
C ASN A 250 -8.20 -18.10 -11.97
N ALA A 251 -7.58 -16.95 -12.17
CA ALA A 251 -7.90 -16.06 -13.28
C ALA A 251 -7.03 -16.31 -14.52
N THR A 252 -7.62 -16.27 -15.69
CA THR A 252 -6.91 -16.26 -16.97
C THR A 252 -6.31 -14.89 -17.27
N ALA A 253 -6.98 -13.82 -16.82
CA ALA A 253 -6.52 -12.44 -16.92
C ALA A 253 -7.21 -11.58 -15.84
N ALA A 254 -6.73 -10.36 -15.64
CA ALA A 254 -7.25 -9.44 -14.64
C ALA A 254 -7.49 -8.04 -15.18
N ILE A 255 -8.53 -7.38 -14.66
CA ILE A 255 -8.76 -5.94 -14.79
C ILE A 255 -8.53 -5.32 -13.42
N VAL A 256 -7.47 -4.52 -13.29
CA VAL A 256 -6.95 -4.09 -12.00
C VAL A 256 -6.97 -2.57 -11.88
N THR A 257 -7.41 -2.08 -10.75
CA THR A 257 -7.28 -0.65 -10.41
C THR A 257 -5.81 -0.32 -10.12
N SER A 258 -5.35 0.83 -10.60
CA SER A 258 -4.00 1.34 -10.29
C SER A 258 -3.76 1.39 -8.77
N GLY A 259 -2.69 0.75 -8.33
CA GLY A 259 -2.29 0.60 -6.92
C GLY A 259 -1.41 -0.63 -6.72
N THR A 260 -1.18 -1.02 -5.49
CA THR A 260 -0.37 -2.19 -5.10
C THR A 260 -0.84 -3.48 -5.77
N ALA A 261 -2.15 -3.61 -5.98
CA ALA A 261 -2.75 -4.78 -6.63
C ALA A 261 -2.21 -5.06 -8.03
N THR A 262 -1.73 -4.05 -8.76
CA THR A 262 -1.09 -4.26 -10.09
C THR A 262 0.22 -5.04 -9.96
N LEU A 263 1.01 -4.75 -8.93
CA LEU A 263 2.23 -5.49 -8.69
C LEU A 263 1.95 -6.90 -8.15
N GLU A 264 0.95 -7.05 -7.29
CA GLU A 264 0.49 -8.37 -6.81
C GLU A 264 0.06 -9.26 -7.97
N THR A 265 -0.75 -8.72 -8.89
CA THR A 265 -1.22 -9.43 -10.08
C THR A 265 -0.06 -9.86 -10.98
N ALA A 266 0.88 -8.95 -11.24
CA ALA A 266 2.07 -9.24 -12.05
C ALA A 266 2.99 -10.29 -11.39
N LEU A 267 3.17 -10.23 -10.07
CA LEU A 267 3.98 -11.20 -9.34
C LEU A 267 3.37 -12.61 -9.36
N LEU A 268 2.05 -12.70 -9.44
CA LEU A 268 1.34 -13.98 -9.65
C LEU A 268 1.29 -14.41 -11.13
N ASN A 269 2.00 -13.71 -12.01
CA ASN A 269 2.06 -13.96 -13.46
C ASN A 269 0.68 -13.95 -14.17
N VAL A 270 -0.29 -13.23 -13.63
CA VAL A 270 -1.62 -13.07 -14.25
C VAL A 270 -1.56 -11.93 -15.25
N PRO A 271 -1.88 -12.14 -16.54
CA PRO A 271 -1.98 -11.07 -17.52
C PRO A 271 -3.00 -10.02 -17.05
N GLU A 272 -2.63 -8.74 -17.08
CA GLU A 272 -3.49 -7.68 -16.56
C GLU A 272 -3.63 -6.48 -17.49
N MET A 273 -4.73 -5.75 -17.31
CA MET A 273 -4.87 -4.37 -17.76
C MET A 273 -5.15 -3.49 -16.55
N ILE A 274 -4.56 -2.29 -16.56
CA ILE A 274 -4.69 -1.33 -15.45
C ILE A 274 -5.74 -0.30 -15.81
N CYS A 275 -6.69 -0.09 -14.91
CA CYS A 275 -7.73 0.91 -15.06
C CYS A 275 -7.64 1.96 -13.95
N TYR A 276 -7.86 3.21 -14.30
CA TYR A 276 -8.00 4.28 -13.33
C TYR A 276 -9.18 5.19 -13.71
N LYS A 277 -10.09 5.36 -12.77
CA LYS A 277 -11.21 6.29 -12.89
C LYS A 277 -11.44 7.00 -11.56
N GLY A 278 -11.50 8.31 -11.60
CA GLY A 278 -11.75 9.13 -10.41
C GLY A 278 -12.78 10.23 -10.70
N SER A 279 -12.99 11.14 -9.75
CA SER A 279 -13.78 12.33 -10.07
C SER A 279 -13.02 13.19 -11.09
N TRP A 280 -13.75 13.80 -12.03
CA TRP A 280 -13.17 14.69 -13.04
C TRP A 280 -12.31 15.80 -12.41
N ILE A 281 -12.76 16.38 -11.29
CA ILE A 281 -12.03 17.43 -10.58
C ILE A 281 -10.71 16.89 -10.04
N SER A 282 -10.74 15.73 -9.36
CA SER A 282 -9.52 15.10 -8.82
C SER A 282 -8.54 14.73 -9.93
N TYR A 283 -9.03 14.24 -11.07
CA TYR A 283 -8.19 13.94 -12.23
C TYR A 283 -7.53 15.21 -12.80
N GLN A 284 -8.26 16.31 -12.97
CA GLN A 284 -7.69 17.58 -13.46
C GLN A 284 -6.64 18.17 -12.52
N ILE A 285 -6.86 18.04 -11.21
CA ILE A 285 -5.90 18.45 -10.19
C ILE A 285 -4.66 17.55 -10.24
N ALA A 286 -4.82 16.24 -10.26
CA ALA A 286 -3.73 15.28 -10.35
C ALA A 286 -2.88 15.51 -11.62
N LYS A 287 -3.50 15.67 -12.77
CA LYS A 287 -2.83 15.94 -14.06
C LYS A 287 -1.95 17.20 -14.03
N ARG A 288 -2.33 18.22 -13.24
CA ARG A 288 -1.55 19.47 -13.08
C ARG A 288 -0.44 19.35 -12.06
N LEU A 289 -0.65 18.59 -10.98
CA LEU A 289 0.30 18.44 -9.89
C LEU A 289 1.37 17.39 -10.18
N VAL A 290 0.99 16.33 -10.89
CA VAL A 290 1.85 15.18 -11.20
C VAL A 290 2.46 15.41 -12.58
N LYS A 291 3.59 16.15 -12.61
CA LYS A 291 4.34 16.41 -13.86
C LYS A 291 5.45 15.40 -14.02
N GLY A 292 5.58 14.83 -15.23
CA GLY A 292 6.70 13.96 -15.59
C GLY A 292 6.53 12.48 -15.21
N ILE A 293 5.37 12.07 -14.73
CA ILE A 293 5.03 10.66 -14.54
C ILE A 293 4.41 10.14 -15.84
N ARG A 294 5.05 9.13 -16.44
CA ARG A 294 4.62 8.52 -17.71
C ARG A 294 3.57 7.45 -17.51
N PHE A 295 3.60 6.76 -16.36
CA PHE A 295 2.78 5.60 -16.04
C PHE A 295 2.16 5.74 -14.65
N ILE A 296 0.98 5.13 -14.45
CA ILE A 296 0.31 5.08 -13.14
C ILE A 296 0.36 3.68 -12.51
N GLY A 297 0.59 2.66 -13.31
CA GLY A 297 0.76 1.28 -12.84
C GLY A 297 2.17 1.04 -12.34
N ILE A 298 2.28 0.39 -11.18
CA ILE A 298 3.56 0.11 -10.53
C ILE A 298 4.48 -0.71 -11.43
N VAL A 299 3.95 -1.68 -12.17
CA VAL A 299 4.70 -2.52 -13.11
C VAL A 299 5.38 -1.67 -14.19
N ASN A 300 4.63 -0.78 -14.84
CA ASN A 300 5.16 0.11 -15.87
C ASN A 300 6.17 1.12 -15.30
N LEU A 301 5.92 1.61 -14.08
CA LEU A 301 6.84 2.50 -13.37
C LEU A 301 8.18 1.83 -13.06
N ILE A 302 8.17 0.58 -12.57
CA ILE A 302 9.39 -0.18 -12.28
C ILE A 302 10.17 -0.47 -13.56
N MET A 303 9.47 -0.84 -14.63
CA MET A 303 10.08 -1.20 -15.92
C MET A 303 10.43 0.00 -16.79
N ASP A 304 10.03 1.22 -16.40
CA ASP A 304 10.13 2.48 -17.18
C ASP A 304 9.63 2.37 -18.62
N ARG A 305 8.70 1.47 -18.86
CA ARG A 305 8.06 1.25 -20.18
C ARG A 305 6.66 0.68 -20.00
N GLU A 306 5.84 0.79 -21.05
CA GLU A 306 4.51 0.15 -21.08
C GLU A 306 4.69 -1.37 -21.27
N VAL A 307 4.56 -2.12 -20.19
CA VAL A 307 4.54 -3.59 -20.15
C VAL A 307 3.11 -4.08 -20.11
N VAL A 308 2.27 -3.39 -19.35
CA VAL A 308 0.84 -3.63 -19.25
C VAL A 308 0.06 -2.40 -19.68
N LYS A 309 -1.09 -2.61 -20.33
CA LYS A 309 -1.90 -1.50 -20.86
C LYS A 309 -2.58 -0.74 -19.75
N GLU A 310 -2.50 0.61 -19.80
CA GLU A 310 -3.16 1.51 -18.86
C GLU A 310 -4.32 2.25 -19.53
N PHE A 311 -5.49 2.20 -18.90
CA PHE A 311 -6.70 2.92 -19.31
C PHE A 311 -7.03 3.98 -18.27
N ILE A 312 -6.80 5.23 -18.64
CA ILE A 312 -7.00 6.39 -17.75
C ILE A 312 -8.12 7.25 -18.32
N GLN A 313 -9.07 7.63 -17.46
CA GLN A 313 -10.16 8.53 -17.82
C GLN A 313 -9.61 9.91 -18.15
#